data_48339740fe3db0258844b8e294b75768
#
_entry.id   48339740fe3db0258844b8e294b75768
#
_cell.length_a   1.000
_cell.length_b   1.000
_cell.length_c   1.000
_cell.angle_alpha   90.00
_cell.angle_beta   90.00
_cell.angle_gamma   90.00
#
_symmetry.space_group_name_H-M   'P 1'
#
loop_
_entity.id
_entity.type
_entity.pdbx_description
1 polymer ?
#
loop_
_entity_poly.entity_id
_entity_poly.type
_entity_poly.pdbx_seq_one_letter_code
_entity_poly.pdbx_strand_id
1 'polypeptide(L)' 'MKPVIGITANYMYDGSGEYREGIGAPDQEWQLLADDYITSVQRAGGIPVIFPVIREDVEWEVVKRLMDGVDGLL' A
#
# COMPACT_ATOMS: atom_id res chain seq x y z
N MET A 1 7.82 4.87 -22.21
CA MET A 1 6.76 4.32 -21.32
C MET A 1 7.17 4.51 -19.88
N LYS A 2 6.29 5.05 -19.07
CA LYS A 2 6.59 5.25 -17.66
C LYS A 2 6.49 3.93 -16.89
N PRO A 3 7.44 3.63 -16.02
CA PRO A 3 7.34 2.41 -15.21
C PRO A 3 6.25 2.54 -14.15
N VAL A 4 5.59 1.45 -13.87
CA VAL A 4 4.63 1.33 -12.78
C VAL A 4 5.39 0.89 -11.53
N ILE A 5 5.35 1.71 -10.50
CA ILE A 5 6.09 1.45 -9.25
C ILE A 5 5.10 1.17 -8.12
N GLY A 6 5.17 -0.03 -7.58
CA GLY A 6 4.42 -0.39 -6.40
C GLY A 6 5.09 0.16 -5.16
N ILE A 7 4.33 0.82 -4.30
CA ILE A 7 4.84 1.35 -3.04
C ILE A 7 4.14 0.61 -1.92
N THR A 8 4.90 -0.11 -1.10
CA THR A 8 4.31 -0.89 -0.02
C THR A 8 3.67 0.01 1.02
N ALA A 9 2.43 -0.28 1.36
CA ALA A 9 1.69 0.45 2.37
C ALA A 9 2.23 0.14 3.77
N ASN A 10 1.94 1.04 4.70
CA ASN A 10 2.18 0.80 6.11
C ASN A 10 0.92 0.22 6.73
N TYR A 11 1.09 -0.84 7.49
CA TYR A 11 -0.02 -1.47 8.18
C TYR A 11 -0.16 -0.82 9.56
N MET A 12 -1.33 -0.23 9.81
CA MET A 12 -1.63 0.26 11.13
C MET A 12 -2.28 -0.85 11.93
N TYR A 13 -1.45 -1.52 12.69
CA TYR A 13 -1.93 -2.46 13.68
C TYR A 13 -2.36 -1.66 14.89
N ASP A 14 -3.62 -1.36 14.94
CA ASP A 14 -4.12 -0.52 15.98
C ASP A 14 -4.63 -1.30 17.18
N GLY A 15 -3.75 -1.45 18.16
CA GLY A 15 -4.15 -1.91 19.47
C GLY A 15 -4.66 -0.80 20.37
N SER A 16 -4.62 0.44 19.92
CA SER A 16 -5.03 1.58 20.75
C SER A 16 -6.53 1.86 20.69
N GLY A 17 -7.18 1.35 19.65
CA GLY A 17 -8.61 1.62 19.46
C GLY A 17 -8.90 3.06 19.05
N GLU A 18 -7.91 3.77 18.56
CA GLU A 18 -8.14 5.14 18.11
C GLU A 18 -9.06 5.15 16.91
N TYR A 19 -10.08 5.96 17.03
CA TYR A 19 -11.07 6.12 15.99
C TYR A 19 -11.17 7.60 15.62
N ARG A 20 -11.08 7.89 14.34
CA ARG A 20 -11.32 9.22 13.83
C ARG A 20 -12.73 9.31 13.32
N GLU A 21 -13.50 10.24 13.87
CA GLU A 21 -14.86 10.47 13.43
C GLU A 21 -14.90 10.76 11.93
N GLY A 22 -15.78 10.07 11.23
CA GLY A 22 -15.92 10.22 9.78
C GLY A 22 -14.98 9.37 8.95
N ILE A 23 -14.06 8.62 9.58
CA ILE A 23 -13.12 7.76 8.86
C ILE A 23 -13.22 6.34 9.39
N GLY A 24 -13.91 5.48 8.65
CA GLY A 24 -14.03 4.09 8.98
C GLY A 24 -14.87 3.81 10.21
N ALA A 25 -14.67 2.67 10.81
CA ALA A 25 -15.40 2.21 12.00
C ALA A 25 -14.42 2.01 13.17
N PRO A 26 -14.92 2.04 14.42
CA PRO A 26 -14.07 1.71 15.56
C PRO A 26 -13.45 0.32 15.40
N ASP A 27 -12.20 0.19 15.85
CA ASP A 27 -11.44 -1.07 15.80
C ASP A 27 -11.15 -1.58 14.38
N GLN A 28 -11.37 -0.77 13.37
CA GLN A 28 -11.04 -1.12 12.01
C GLN A 28 -9.53 -0.96 11.78
N GLU A 29 -8.93 -1.96 11.16
CA GLU A 29 -7.52 -1.91 10.79
C GLU A 29 -7.35 -1.19 9.46
N TRP A 30 -6.22 -0.50 9.31
CA TRP A 30 -5.95 0.33 8.14
C TRP A 30 -4.59 0.06 7.54
N GLN A 31 -4.52 0.23 6.25
CA GLN A 31 -3.23 0.33 5.57
C GLN A 31 -3.11 1.76 5.04
N LEU A 32 -1.98 2.39 5.33
CA LEU A 32 -1.75 3.80 5.01
C LEU A 32 -0.43 3.97 4.27
N LEU A 33 -0.38 5.01 3.47
CA LEU A 33 0.84 5.39 2.78
C LEU A 33 0.95 6.90 2.81
N ALA A 34 2.12 7.40 3.22
CA ALA A 34 2.37 8.82 3.20
C ALA A 34 2.40 9.34 1.76
N ASP A 35 1.73 10.45 1.53
CA ASP A 35 1.65 11.06 0.21
C ASP A 35 3.02 11.41 -0.38
N ASP A 36 4.00 11.67 0.47
CA ASP A 36 5.36 11.99 0.04
C ASP A 36 5.96 10.93 -0.88
N TYR A 37 5.69 9.65 -0.60
CA TYR A 37 6.18 8.56 -1.44
C TYR A 37 5.53 8.58 -2.81
N ILE A 38 4.23 8.82 -2.85
CA ILE A 38 3.49 8.90 -4.11
C ILE A 38 4.02 10.05 -4.96
N THR A 39 4.18 11.21 -4.36
CA THR A 39 4.69 12.39 -5.03
C THR A 39 6.11 12.18 -5.55
N SER A 40 6.96 11.53 -4.75
CA SER A 40 8.35 11.26 -5.14
C SER A 40 8.43 10.38 -6.37
N VAL A 41 7.61 9.34 -6.43
CA VAL A 41 7.56 8.45 -7.60
C VAL A 41 7.09 9.21 -8.83
N GLN A 42 6.05 10.04 -8.70
CA GLN A 42 5.56 10.84 -9.81
C GLN A 42 6.61 11.82 -10.33
N ARG A 43 7.31 12.49 -9.44
CA ARG A 43 8.37 13.44 -9.82
C ARG A 43 9.55 12.75 -10.51
N ALA A 44 9.80 11.51 -10.15
CA ALA A 44 10.85 10.73 -10.80
C ALA A 44 10.43 10.14 -12.15
N GLY A 45 9.17 10.34 -12.55
CA GLY A 45 8.68 9.88 -13.84
C GLY A 45 7.99 8.53 -13.81
N GLY A 46 7.69 8.00 -12.64
CA GLY A 46 6.99 6.73 -12.49
C GLY A 46 5.48 6.90 -12.31
N ILE A 47 4.78 5.80 -12.41
CA ILE A 47 3.35 5.73 -12.10
C ILE A 47 3.22 5.05 -10.75
N PRO A 48 2.77 5.76 -9.70
CA PRO A 48 2.67 5.17 -8.37
C PRO A 48 1.44 4.29 -8.22
N VAL A 49 1.60 3.15 -7.60
CA VAL A 49 0.51 2.26 -7.22
C VAL A 49 0.73 1.84 -5.78
N ILE A 50 -0.29 1.95 -4.96
CA ILE A 50 -0.20 1.51 -3.57
C ILE A 50 -0.27 -0.01 -3.54
N PHE A 51 0.78 -0.63 -3.03
CA PHE A 51 0.89 -2.08 -2.95
C PHE A 51 0.46 -2.51 -1.54
N PRO A 52 -0.58 -3.32 -1.40
CA PRO A 52 -1.11 -3.65 -0.07
C PRO A 52 -0.18 -4.60 0.68
N VAL A 53 -0.22 -4.51 2.00
CA VAL A 53 0.34 -5.53 2.86
C VAL A 53 -0.65 -6.70 2.85
N ILE A 54 -0.19 -7.84 2.38
CA ILE A 54 -1.03 -9.03 2.32
C ILE A 54 -0.83 -9.81 3.61
N ARG A 55 -1.92 -10.15 4.25
CA ARG A 55 -1.86 -10.87 5.52
C ARG A 55 -1.61 -12.36 5.31
N GLU A 56 -1.37 -13.03 6.41
CA GLU A 56 -1.14 -14.48 6.49
C GLU A 56 -2.19 -15.30 5.73
N ASP A 57 -1.87 -16.52 5.43
CA ASP A 57 -2.68 -17.45 4.62
C ASP A 57 -2.73 -17.06 3.15
N VAL A 58 -1.82 -16.20 2.74
CA VAL A 58 -1.73 -15.81 1.35
C VAL A 58 -1.01 -16.89 0.57
N GLU A 59 -1.64 -17.33 -0.48
CA GLU A 59 -1.00 -18.17 -1.45
C GLU A 59 0.08 -17.36 -2.15
N TRP A 60 1.22 -17.95 -2.35
CA TRP A 60 2.32 -17.32 -3.06
C TRP A 60 1.87 -16.75 -4.42
N GLU A 61 0.91 -17.40 -5.04
CA GLU A 61 0.36 -16.95 -6.30
C GLU A 61 -0.20 -15.52 -6.25
N VAL A 62 -0.85 -15.14 -5.14
CA VAL A 62 -1.42 -13.79 -4.99
C VAL A 62 -0.29 -12.75 -5.00
N VAL A 63 0.76 -12.98 -4.22
CA VAL A 63 1.90 -12.07 -4.16
C VAL A 63 2.57 -11.96 -5.54
N LYS A 64 2.75 -13.09 -6.17
CA LYS A 64 3.39 -13.13 -7.49
C LYS A 64 2.60 -12.34 -8.53
N ARG A 65 1.28 -12.48 -8.56
CA ARG A 65 0.44 -11.76 -9.50
C ARG A 65 0.45 -10.25 -9.23
N LEU A 66 0.48 -9.86 -7.97
CA LEU A 66 0.60 -8.45 -7.63
C LEU A 66 1.93 -7.88 -8.12
N MET A 67 3.01 -8.63 -7.93
CA MET A 67 4.33 -8.18 -8.36
C MET A 67 4.46 -8.15 -9.87
N ASP A 68 3.79 -9.05 -10.58
CA ASP A 68 3.82 -9.06 -12.05
C ASP A 68 3.15 -7.82 -12.64
N GLY A 69 2.31 -7.14 -11.88
CA GLY A 69 1.62 -5.94 -12.33
C GLY A 69 2.44 -4.65 -12.18
N VAL A 70 3.61 -4.72 -11.58
CA VAL A 70 4.46 -3.54 -11.40
C VAL A 70 5.85 -3.79 -11.99
N ASP A 71 6.50 -2.70 -12.39
CA ASP A 71 7.85 -2.75 -12.95
C ASP A 71 8.92 -2.68 -11.87
N GLY A 72 8.57 -2.14 -10.73
CA GLY A 72 9.47 -2.05 -9.59
C GLY A 72 8.69 -1.92 -8.29
N LEU A 73 9.38 -2.12 -7.18
CA LEU A 73 8.79 -2.06 -5.85
C LEU A 73 9.63 -1.19 -4.94
N LEU A 74 8.98 -0.34 -4.22
CA LEU A 74 9.61 0.55 -3.25
C LEU A 74 9.19 0.17 -1.82
#